data_68764c1ccaf25ee5b67fc81d2bdfdb5f
#
_entry.id   68764c1ccaf25ee5b67fc81d2bdfdb5f
#
_cell.length_a   1.000
_cell.length_b   1.000
_cell.length_c   1.000
_cell.angle_alpha   90.00
_cell.angle_beta   90.00
_cell.angle_gamma   90.00
#
_symmetry.space_group_name_H-M   'P 1'
#
loop_
_entity.id
_entity.type
_entity.pdbx_description
1 polymer ?
#
loop_
_entity_poly.entity_id
_entity_poly.type
_entity_poly.pdbx_seq_one_letter_code
_entity_poly.pdbx_strand_id
1 'polypeptide(L)'
;MRVVMRLNTVGTGLRQARNGRRPRQLCSAALVSAFLLTGCGISETDRSRDRTENAENPAGLAANTRGLSKVTRGAAFAAATAEEGRAAEVGRDILQAGGNATDAAVAMYFALAVTLPSAASLGASGACVVHNDKTKKAEAFVFAPVAAPGPIKGQAFSVPSGVRAITLMHVRHGSLRWEQTVSPGERMARFGVPVSRALSRDLQAGGALIGADNEARRIFGSAAEGTNLVQTDLAATLAAIRQRGGGEFFQGAFARTFSEQVTTAGGSLPFETLRSTVPLAAAPLTETHFRSRVYTAPAPAAGAATIAGWKGQQPGGGTPADSGGFAGFAAVDTKGGAAACALSMGQLFGARVVVPGSGILMGAPTPAAASVSPMVIGNPGNGEFTFAGAGGGLPTAAQALGYVAREVLDNSRPLGSVLA
;
A
#
# COMPACT_ATOMS: atom_id res chain seq x y z
N MET A 1 -10.92 -10.74 6.58
CA MET A 1 -9.47 -10.92 6.61
C MET A 1 -8.94 -10.37 5.29
N ARG A 2 -8.23 -9.26 5.31
CA ARG A 2 -7.64 -8.69 4.11
C ARG A 2 -6.15 -8.95 4.15
N VAL A 3 -5.68 -9.83 3.29
CA VAL A 3 -4.27 -10.06 3.03
C VAL A 3 -4.00 -9.40 1.69
N VAL A 4 -3.19 -8.36 1.67
CA VAL A 4 -2.83 -7.68 0.43
C VAL A 4 -1.73 -8.46 -0.26
N MET A 5 -2.13 -9.26 -1.22
CA MET A 5 -1.24 -9.92 -2.15
C MET A 5 -1.94 -9.99 -3.51
N ARG A 6 -1.79 -8.95 -4.32
CA ARG A 6 -2.13 -8.99 -5.75
C ARG A 6 -0.89 -8.67 -6.57
N LEU A 7 -0.34 -9.67 -7.19
CA LEU A 7 0.57 -9.51 -8.32
C LEU A 7 -0.31 -9.23 -9.55
N ASN A 8 -0.45 -7.98 -9.93
CA ASN A 8 -1.09 -7.61 -11.20
C ASN A 8 -0.02 -7.53 -12.28
N THR A 9 0.06 -8.56 -13.10
CA THR A 9 0.69 -8.44 -14.41
C THR A 9 -0.31 -7.74 -15.33
N VAL A 10 0.00 -6.54 -15.79
CA VAL A 10 -0.77 -5.82 -16.80
C VAL A 10 -0.49 -6.45 -18.15
N GLY A 11 -1.41 -7.30 -18.60
CA GLY A 11 -1.54 -7.68 -19.99
C GLY A 11 -2.38 -6.62 -20.72
N THR A 12 -1.79 -5.92 -21.67
CA THR A 12 -2.49 -5.03 -22.58
C THR A 12 -3.43 -5.83 -23.46
N GLY A 13 -4.73 -5.71 -23.24
CA GLY A 13 -5.78 -6.32 -24.04
C GLY A 13 -6.91 -5.34 -24.29
N LEU A 14 -6.78 -4.53 -25.35
CA LEU A 14 -7.87 -3.79 -25.95
C LEU A 14 -8.95 -4.77 -26.45
N ARG A 15 -10.14 -4.75 -25.87
CA ARG A 15 -11.35 -5.31 -26.48
C ARG A 15 -12.37 -4.22 -26.69
N GLN A 16 -12.52 -3.84 -27.96
CA GLN A 16 -13.68 -3.13 -28.47
C GLN A 16 -14.93 -4.02 -28.41
N ALA A 17 -15.99 -3.51 -27.81
CA ALA A 17 -17.32 -4.08 -27.91
C ALA A 17 -17.96 -3.66 -29.25
N ARG A 18 -18.35 -4.67 -30.04
CA ARG A 18 -19.22 -4.52 -31.23
C ARG A 18 -20.66 -4.51 -30.76
N ASN A 19 -21.41 -3.49 -31.16
CA ASN A 19 -22.84 -3.66 -31.44
C ASN A 19 -23.19 -2.93 -32.72
N GLY A 20 -23.82 -3.69 -33.62
CA GLY A 20 -24.08 -3.35 -34.98
C GLY A 20 -25.28 -2.47 -35.22
N ARG A 21 -25.25 -1.82 -36.36
CA ARG A 21 -26.36 -1.65 -37.36
C ARG A 21 -25.81 -0.91 -38.57
N ARG A 22 -25.92 -1.58 -39.73
CA ARG A 22 -25.80 -1.01 -41.10
C ARG A 22 -27.05 -0.18 -41.42
N PRO A 23 -27.14 0.69 -42.48
CA PRO A 23 -26.57 0.47 -43.80
C PRO A 23 -26.18 1.74 -44.66
N ARG A 24 -25.57 1.43 -45.80
CA ARG A 24 -25.64 2.05 -47.15
C ARG A 24 -24.73 3.21 -47.54
N GLN A 25 -23.75 2.83 -48.39
CA GLN A 25 -23.48 3.25 -49.80
C GLN A 25 -23.12 4.73 -50.04
N LEU A 26 -21.95 4.98 -50.63
CA LEU A 26 -21.72 5.28 -52.05
C LEU A 26 -20.24 5.59 -52.35
N CYS A 27 -19.76 4.98 -53.40
CA CYS A 27 -18.71 5.23 -54.38
C CYS A 27 -17.81 6.49 -54.30
N SER A 28 -16.48 6.34 -54.47
CA SER A 28 -15.79 6.64 -55.75
C SER A 28 -14.26 6.58 -55.57
N ALA A 29 -13.63 5.73 -56.32
CA ALA A 29 -12.59 5.84 -57.33
C ALA A 29 -11.21 6.41 -56.98
N ALA A 30 -10.25 5.52 -57.12
CA ALA A 30 -9.01 5.56 -57.90
C ALA A 30 -7.82 6.41 -57.43
N LEU A 31 -6.66 5.81 -57.22
CA LEU A 31 -5.54 5.80 -58.16
C LEU A 31 -4.34 5.02 -57.60
N VAL A 32 -3.77 4.28 -58.50
CA VAL A 32 -2.64 3.39 -58.52
C VAL A 32 -1.33 4.10 -58.20
N SER A 33 -0.41 3.45 -57.45
CA SER A 33 1.00 3.42 -57.83
C SER A 33 1.70 2.26 -57.12
N ALA A 34 2.20 1.36 -57.91
CA ALA A 34 3.03 0.22 -57.57
C ALA A 34 4.49 0.65 -57.25
N PHE A 35 5.11 0.00 -56.28
CA PHE A 35 6.58 -0.21 -56.27
C PHE A 35 6.88 -1.61 -55.76
N LEU A 36 7.41 -2.39 -56.64
CA LEU A 36 8.07 -3.68 -56.42
C LEU A 36 9.39 -3.44 -55.77
N LEU A 37 9.74 -4.19 -54.72
CA LEU A 37 11.07 -4.65 -54.44
C LEU A 37 11.05 -5.99 -53.70
N THR A 38 11.72 -6.88 -54.29
CA THR A 38 12.00 -8.29 -54.05
C THR A 38 12.75 -8.58 -52.75
N GLY A 39 12.39 -9.67 -52.10
CA GLY A 39 13.37 -10.66 -51.67
C GLY A 39 13.58 -10.85 -50.17
N CYS A 40 13.17 -11.94 -49.70
CA CYS A 40 13.85 -13.02 -48.98
C CYS A 40 12.90 -13.74 -48.08
N GLY A 41 12.67 -15.01 -48.37
CA GLY A 41 11.76 -15.88 -47.67
C GLY A 41 12.27 -16.24 -46.27
N ILE A 42 11.37 -16.25 -45.35
CA ILE A 42 11.46 -16.98 -44.09
C ILE A 42 10.23 -17.87 -44.03
N SER A 43 10.43 -19.16 -43.86
CA SER A 43 9.46 -20.21 -43.96
C SER A 43 8.31 -20.09 -42.94
N GLU A 44 7.12 -20.12 -43.42
CA GLU A 44 5.85 -20.11 -42.71
C GLU A 44 5.45 -21.51 -42.15
N THR A 45 6.26 -22.12 -41.33
CA THR A 45 5.88 -23.43 -40.78
C THR A 45 5.86 -23.55 -39.25
N ASP A 46 6.06 -22.45 -38.52
CA ASP A 46 6.09 -22.54 -37.04
C ASP A 46 5.10 -21.62 -36.28
N ARG A 47 4.07 -21.09 -36.98
CA ARG A 47 3.05 -20.22 -36.35
C ARG A 47 1.65 -20.81 -36.20
N SER A 48 1.44 -22.05 -36.57
CA SER A 48 0.08 -22.65 -36.56
C SER A 48 -0.18 -23.61 -35.40
N ARG A 49 0.79 -23.86 -34.50
CA ARG A 49 0.58 -24.77 -33.36
C ARG A 49 0.26 -24.09 -32.01
N ASP A 50 0.40 -22.78 -31.92
CA ASP A 50 0.22 -22.06 -30.64
C ASP A 50 -1.11 -21.32 -30.51
N ARG A 51 -2.05 -21.52 -31.46
CA ARG A 51 -3.34 -20.79 -31.49
C ARG A 51 -4.58 -21.59 -31.17
N THR A 52 -4.48 -22.88 -30.96
CA THR A 52 -5.67 -23.76 -30.74
C THR A 52 -5.83 -24.32 -29.33
N GLU A 53 -4.92 -24.06 -28.40
CA GLU A 53 -5.04 -24.57 -27.00
C GLU A 53 -5.58 -23.56 -25.98
N ASN A 54 -5.92 -22.30 -26.37
CA ASN A 54 -6.35 -21.27 -25.41
C ASN A 54 -7.82 -20.88 -25.47
N ALA A 55 -8.69 -21.65 -26.11
CA ALA A 55 -10.06 -21.18 -26.37
C ALA A 55 -11.17 -21.87 -25.55
N GLU A 56 -10.94 -22.94 -24.80
CA GLU A 56 -12.03 -23.55 -24.01
C GLU A 56 -11.52 -24.20 -22.71
N ASN A 57 -11.34 -23.38 -21.64
CA ASN A 57 -11.36 -23.94 -20.30
C ASN A 57 -11.74 -22.86 -19.27
N PRO A 58 -12.89 -22.95 -18.57
CA PRO A 58 -13.23 -22.05 -17.46
C PRO A 58 -12.30 -22.19 -16.24
N ALA A 59 -11.35 -23.14 -16.27
CA ALA A 59 -10.24 -23.27 -15.32
C ALA A 59 -9.05 -22.34 -15.61
N GLY A 60 -9.14 -21.44 -16.61
CA GLY A 60 -8.05 -20.54 -17.03
C GLY A 60 -7.54 -19.57 -15.95
N LEU A 61 -8.35 -19.24 -14.94
CA LEU A 61 -7.88 -18.47 -13.78
C LEU A 61 -6.97 -19.31 -12.86
N ALA A 62 -7.21 -20.61 -12.74
CA ALA A 62 -6.38 -21.51 -11.93
C ALA A 62 -5.06 -21.88 -12.64
N ALA A 63 -5.04 -21.89 -13.97
CA ALA A 63 -3.83 -22.17 -14.76
C ALA A 63 -2.85 -21.00 -14.77
N ASN A 64 -3.35 -19.74 -14.73
CA ASN A 64 -2.48 -18.55 -14.62
C ASN A 64 -1.83 -18.40 -13.24
N THR A 65 -2.43 -18.94 -12.18
CA THR A 65 -1.79 -18.96 -10.86
C THR A 65 -0.69 -20.05 -10.78
N ARG A 66 -0.75 -21.11 -11.58
CA ARG A 66 0.36 -22.07 -11.71
C ARG A 66 1.60 -21.48 -12.38
N GLY A 67 1.45 -20.52 -13.27
CA GLY A 67 2.54 -19.77 -13.87
C GLY A 67 3.26 -18.84 -12.89
N LEU A 68 2.56 -18.35 -11.88
CA LEU A 68 3.11 -17.48 -10.83
C LEU A 68 3.91 -18.26 -9.77
N SER A 69 3.68 -19.57 -9.61
CA SER A 69 4.49 -20.43 -8.72
C SER A 69 5.80 -20.89 -9.34
N LYS A 70 6.00 -20.72 -10.65
CA LYS A 70 7.28 -20.82 -11.33
C LYS A 70 7.90 -19.43 -11.48
N VAL A 71 8.26 -18.81 -10.37
CA VAL A 71 9.26 -17.75 -10.43
C VAL A 71 10.52 -18.40 -10.97
N THR A 72 10.79 -18.15 -12.24
CA THR A 72 12.03 -18.58 -12.88
C THR A 72 13.17 -17.95 -12.09
N ARG A 73 13.95 -18.79 -11.40
CA ARG A 73 15.17 -18.36 -10.74
C ARG A 73 16.00 -17.58 -11.76
N GLY A 74 16.21 -16.31 -11.51
CA GLY A 74 17.07 -15.46 -12.33
C GLY A 74 16.38 -14.31 -13.09
N ALA A 75 15.07 -14.19 -13.14
CA ALA A 75 14.44 -12.99 -13.70
C ALA A 75 14.31 -11.93 -12.60
N ALA A 76 15.14 -10.88 -12.68
CA ALA A 76 14.99 -9.70 -11.83
C ALA A 76 13.68 -9.01 -12.19
N PHE A 77 12.71 -8.97 -11.28
CA PHE A 77 11.47 -8.24 -11.46
C PHE A 77 11.26 -7.25 -10.31
N ALA A 78 10.54 -6.18 -10.60
CA ALA A 78 10.10 -5.22 -9.61
C ALA A 78 8.57 -5.23 -9.53
N ALA A 79 8.03 -5.13 -8.34
CA ALA A 79 6.58 -5.11 -8.13
C ALA A 79 6.21 -4.22 -6.94
N ALA A 80 5.02 -3.65 -7.01
CA ALA A 80 4.39 -2.92 -5.93
C ALA A 80 2.94 -3.35 -5.78
N THR A 81 2.47 -3.47 -4.55
CA THR A 81 1.09 -3.79 -4.20
C THR A 81 0.63 -2.93 -3.02
N ALA A 82 -0.63 -2.54 -3.02
CA ALA A 82 -1.25 -1.78 -1.93
C ALA A 82 -2.73 -2.13 -1.82
N GLU A 83 -3.34 -1.77 -0.68
CA GLU A 83 -4.79 -1.93 -0.44
C GLU A 83 -5.61 -1.12 -1.44
N GLU A 84 -5.05 -0.04 -2.00
CA GLU A 84 -5.68 0.81 -2.99
C GLU A 84 -4.85 0.82 -4.29
N GLY A 85 -5.53 0.60 -5.45
CA GLY A 85 -4.86 0.36 -6.72
C GLY A 85 -3.97 1.50 -7.21
N ARG A 86 -4.37 2.76 -7.01
CA ARG A 86 -3.59 3.93 -7.46
C ARG A 86 -2.32 4.11 -6.63
N ALA A 87 -2.37 3.76 -5.34
CA ALA A 87 -1.16 3.74 -4.52
C ALA A 87 -0.17 2.67 -5.01
N ALA A 88 -0.66 1.50 -5.43
CA ALA A 88 0.17 0.48 -6.06
C ALA A 88 0.77 0.96 -7.40
N GLU A 89 -0.01 1.70 -8.21
CA GLU A 89 0.49 2.34 -9.44
C GLU A 89 1.62 3.34 -9.15
N VAL A 90 1.48 4.18 -8.12
CA VAL A 90 2.55 5.08 -7.67
C VAL A 90 3.81 4.30 -7.29
N GLY A 91 3.67 3.21 -6.54
CA GLY A 91 4.81 2.35 -6.19
C GLY A 91 5.52 1.78 -7.42
N ARG A 92 4.76 1.28 -8.39
CA ARG A 92 5.28 0.81 -9.69
C ARG A 92 6.01 1.92 -10.44
N ASP A 93 5.44 3.11 -10.52
CA ASP A 93 6.02 4.23 -11.27
C ASP A 93 7.33 4.71 -10.64
N ILE A 94 7.44 4.70 -9.31
CA ILE A 94 8.70 4.95 -8.58
C ILE A 94 9.75 3.89 -8.91
N LEU A 95 9.39 2.61 -8.92
CA LEU A 95 10.32 1.53 -9.29
C LEU A 95 10.79 1.68 -10.75
N GLN A 96 9.90 2.03 -11.68
CA GLN A 96 10.22 2.29 -13.07
C GLN A 96 11.11 3.52 -13.26
N ALA A 97 10.97 4.53 -12.41
CA ALA A 97 11.84 5.71 -12.39
C ALA A 97 13.23 5.45 -11.79
N GLY A 98 13.55 4.21 -11.44
CA GLY A 98 14.83 3.80 -10.87
C GLY A 98 14.93 3.86 -9.36
N GLY A 99 13.83 4.11 -8.67
CA GLY A 99 13.73 3.99 -7.21
C GLY A 99 13.85 2.55 -6.74
N ASN A 100 14.24 2.37 -5.49
CA ASN A 100 14.29 1.07 -4.84
C ASN A 100 12.96 0.74 -4.13
N ALA A 101 12.86 -0.43 -3.51
CA ALA A 101 11.67 -0.88 -2.80
C ALA A 101 11.25 0.08 -1.66
N THR A 102 12.21 0.70 -0.98
CA THR A 102 11.96 1.69 0.08
C THR A 102 11.36 2.97 -0.51
N ASP A 103 11.89 3.49 -1.61
CA ASP A 103 11.36 4.69 -2.27
C ASP A 103 9.90 4.46 -2.70
N ALA A 104 9.62 3.28 -3.27
CA ALA A 104 8.26 2.90 -3.66
C ALA A 104 7.32 2.80 -2.45
N ALA A 105 7.77 2.21 -1.33
CA ALA A 105 6.98 2.13 -0.11
C ALA A 105 6.70 3.52 0.49
N VAL A 106 7.68 4.42 0.50
CA VAL A 106 7.50 5.82 0.94
C VAL A 106 6.47 6.55 0.08
N ALA A 107 6.55 6.41 -1.23
CA ALA A 107 5.59 7.06 -2.13
C ALA A 107 4.18 6.47 -1.99
N MET A 108 4.05 5.15 -1.81
CA MET A 108 2.77 4.50 -1.54
C MET A 108 2.15 4.96 -0.21
N TYR A 109 2.95 5.20 0.84
CA TYR A 109 2.47 5.75 2.10
C TYR A 109 1.76 7.10 1.90
N PHE A 110 2.39 8.04 1.17
CA PHE A 110 1.79 9.35 0.90
C PHE A 110 0.61 9.26 -0.08
N ALA A 111 0.66 8.35 -1.05
CA ALA A 111 -0.46 8.11 -1.96
C ALA A 111 -1.68 7.55 -1.21
N LEU A 112 -1.49 6.56 -0.34
CA LEU A 112 -2.56 5.98 0.48
C LEU A 112 -3.20 7.00 1.42
N ALA A 113 -2.43 7.95 1.97
CA ALA A 113 -2.97 9.01 2.79
C ALA A 113 -4.01 9.88 2.05
N VAL A 114 -3.92 9.93 0.72
CA VAL A 114 -4.86 10.64 -0.16
C VAL A 114 -5.98 9.75 -0.67
N THR A 115 -5.63 8.53 -1.10
CA THR A 115 -6.55 7.65 -1.84
C THR A 115 -7.38 6.74 -0.94
N LEU A 116 -6.92 6.45 0.29
CA LEU A 116 -7.61 5.61 1.26
C LEU A 116 -7.48 6.15 2.70
N PRO A 117 -7.86 7.41 2.97
CA PRO A 117 -7.70 8.03 4.30
C PRO A 117 -8.48 7.30 5.40
N SER A 118 -9.51 6.52 5.05
CA SER A 118 -10.24 5.65 5.99
C SER A 118 -9.35 4.66 6.75
N ALA A 119 -8.21 4.28 6.15
CA ALA A 119 -7.32 3.24 6.65
C ALA A 119 -5.83 3.69 6.77
N ALA A 120 -5.43 4.77 6.11
CA ALA A 120 -4.01 5.12 5.92
C ALA A 120 -3.73 6.63 5.90
N SER A 121 -4.45 7.45 6.66
CA SER A 121 -4.15 8.88 6.80
C SER A 121 -2.75 9.12 7.38
N LEU A 122 -2.22 10.34 7.27
CA LEU A 122 -0.99 10.76 7.98
C LEU A 122 -1.11 10.64 9.51
N GLY A 123 -2.34 10.55 10.05
CA GLY A 123 -2.63 10.27 11.44
C GLY A 123 -2.57 8.77 11.82
N ALA A 124 -2.31 7.86 10.88
CA ALA A 124 -2.26 6.43 11.12
C ALA A 124 -1.02 6.03 11.94
N SER A 125 -1.19 4.97 12.72
CA SER A 125 -0.12 4.18 13.32
C SER A 125 0.30 3.04 12.40
N GLY A 126 1.40 2.35 12.69
CA GLY A 126 1.80 1.24 11.84
C GLY A 126 3.17 0.66 12.12
N ALA A 127 3.61 -0.18 11.21
CA ALA A 127 4.96 -0.72 11.18
C ALA A 127 5.40 -1.00 9.74
N CYS A 128 6.71 -0.90 9.50
CA CYS A 128 7.35 -1.30 8.25
C CYS A 128 8.52 -2.24 8.53
N VAL A 129 8.82 -3.13 7.59
CA VAL A 129 10.07 -3.90 7.52
C VAL A 129 10.69 -3.68 6.17
N VAL A 130 11.97 -3.34 6.17
CA VAL A 130 12.79 -3.16 4.97
C VAL A 130 13.89 -4.20 4.95
N HIS A 131 14.07 -4.88 3.84
CA HIS A 131 15.26 -5.67 3.52
C HIS A 131 16.10 -4.90 2.51
N ASN A 132 17.30 -4.54 2.90
CA ASN A 132 18.22 -3.75 2.08
C ASN A 132 19.06 -4.67 1.18
N ASP A 133 19.00 -4.44 -0.12
CA ASP A 133 19.70 -5.23 -1.15
C ASP A 133 21.24 -5.18 -1.05
N LYS A 134 21.78 -4.04 -0.60
CA LYS A 134 23.24 -3.84 -0.51
C LYS A 134 23.84 -4.49 0.74
N THR A 135 23.17 -4.29 1.88
CA THR A 135 23.70 -4.79 3.16
C THR A 135 23.24 -6.20 3.50
N LYS A 136 22.21 -6.72 2.77
CA LYS A 136 21.52 -7.99 3.04
C LYS A 136 20.95 -8.08 4.47
N LYS A 137 20.71 -6.92 5.08
CA LYS A 137 20.12 -6.80 6.42
C LYS A 137 18.71 -6.26 6.33
N ALA A 138 17.89 -6.66 7.30
CA ALA A 138 16.55 -6.11 7.47
C ALA A 138 16.48 -5.21 8.70
N GLU A 139 15.63 -4.20 8.63
CA GLU A 139 15.33 -3.27 9.71
C GLU A 139 13.82 -3.07 9.83
N ALA A 140 13.32 -2.94 11.05
CA ALA A 140 11.93 -2.68 11.35
C ALA A 140 11.75 -1.25 11.89
N PHE A 141 10.68 -0.59 11.44
CA PHE A 141 10.25 0.74 11.87
C PHE A 141 8.85 0.62 12.45
N VAL A 142 8.69 0.81 13.77
CA VAL A 142 7.39 0.70 14.44
C VAL A 142 6.97 2.07 14.95
N PHE A 143 5.84 2.54 14.50
CA PHE A 143 5.18 3.77 14.91
C PHE A 143 3.82 3.44 15.50
N ALA A 144 3.89 2.89 16.72
CA ALA A 144 2.73 2.42 17.45
C ALA A 144 1.77 3.56 17.82
N PRO A 145 0.48 3.27 18.07
CA PRO A 145 -0.45 4.26 18.53
C PRO A 145 -0.05 4.76 19.93
N VAL A 146 0.22 6.04 20.04
CA VAL A 146 0.44 6.76 21.30
C VAL A 146 -0.72 7.71 21.50
N ALA A 147 -1.49 7.56 22.57
CA ALA A 147 -2.61 8.44 22.87
C ALA A 147 -2.11 9.89 23.07
N ALA A 148 -2.77 10.85 22.44
CA ALA A 148 -2.56 12.26 22.72
C ALA A 148 -3.01 12.62 24.15
N PRO A 149 -2.46 13.69 24.76
CA PRO A 149 -2.76 14.07 26.16
C PRO A 149 -4.23 14.41 26.41
N GLY A 150 -4.98 14.79 25.40
CA GLY A 150 -6.41 15.09 25.56
C GLY A 150 -7.18 14.84 24.25
N PRO A 151 -8.49 14.60 24.36
CA PRO A 151 -9.34 14.31 23.21
C PRO A 151 -9.51 15.55 22.31
N ILE A 152 -9.86 15.33 21.05
CA ILE A 152 -10.32 16.36 20.12
C ILE A 152 -11.83 16.15 19.89
N LYS A 153 -12.66 17.16 20.17
CA LYS A 153 -14.13 17.05 20.06
C LYS A 153 -14.68 15.80 20.79
N GLY A 154 -14.11 15.47 21.95
CA GLY A 154 -14.49 14.29 22.74
C GLY A 154 -13.95 12.95 22.23
N GLN A 155 -13.20 12.91 21.11
CA GLN A 155 -12.62 11.71 20.55
C GLN A 155 -11.15 11.56 20.94
N ALA A 156 -10.79 10.42 21.52
CA ALA A 156 -9.37 10.08 21.73
C ALA A 156 -8.67 9.90 20.39
N PHE A 157 -7.46 10.41 20.26
CA PHE A 157 -6.67 10.29 19.03
C PHE A 157 -5.20 9.96 19.31
N SER A 158 -4.52 9.42 18.31
CA SER A 158 -3.10 9.09 18.37
C SER A 158 -2.23 10.26 17.95
N VAL A 159 -1.08 10.41 18.59
CA VAL A 159 -0.02 11.32 18.13
C VAL A 159 0.47 10.84 16.76
N PRO A 160 0.43 11.66 15.69
CA PRO A 160 0.88 11.26 14.36
C PRO A 160 2.40 11.08 14.32
N SER A 161 2.89 9.86 14.31
CA SER A 161 4.33 9.53 14.25
C SER A 161 4.76 8.83 12.96
N GLY A 162 3.79 8.51 12.07
CA GLY A 162 4.04 7.80 10.82
C GLY A 162 4.98 8.53 9.87
N VAL A 163 4.78 9.84 9.66
CA VAL A 163 5.66 10.64 8.79
C VAL A 163 7.12 10.58 9.26
N ARG A 164 7.35 10.60 10.58
CA ARG A 164 8.70 10.50 11.17
C ARG A 164 9.33 9.13 10.89
N ALA A 165 8.56 8.05 11.04
CA ALA A 165 9.03 6.70 10.75
C ALA A 165 9.40 6.51 9.27
N ILE A 166 8.52 6.98 8.38
CA ILE A 166 8.71 6.90 6.93
C ILE A 166 9.90 7.77 6.48
N THR A 167 10.09 8.96 7.09
CA THR A 167 11.27 9.80 6.85
C THR A 167 12.55 9.07 7.27
N LEU A 168 12.56 8.48 8.46
CA LEU A 168 13.72 7.73 8.95
C LEU A 168 14.04 6.52 8.04
N MET A 169 13.01 5.79 7.62
CA MET A 169 13.12 4.69 6.69
C MET A 169 13.73 5.14 5.35
N HIS A 170 13.27 6.26 4.80
CA HIS A 170 13.81 6.84 3.57
C HIS A 170 15.27 7.27 3.72
N VAL A 171 15.61 7.98 4.80
CA VAL A 171 17.00 8.45 5.04
C VAL A 171 17.98 7.28 5.13
N ARG A 172 17.56 6.13 5.69
CA ARG A 172 18.43 4.96 5.87
C ARG A 172 18.50 4.05 4.65
N HIS A 173 17.42 3.94 3.89
CA HIS A 173 17.27 2.91 2.87
C HIS A 173 16.80 3.44 1.51
N GLY A 174 16.38 4.69 1.39
CA GLY A 174 15.99 5.30 0.13
C GLY A 174 17.16 5.57 -0.80
N SER A 175 16.88 5.72 -2.07
CA SER A 175 17.85 6.05 -3.12
C SER A 175 17.48 7.28 -3.94
N LEU A 176 16.19 7.58 -4.07
CA LEU A 176 15.71 8.79 -4.72
C LEU A 176 15.73 9.99 -3.77
N ARG A 177 15.63 11.20 -4.32
CA ARG A 177 15.43 12.39 -3.52
C ARG A 177 14.04 12.35 -2.86
N TRP A 178 13.96 12.84 -1.64
CA TRP A 178 12.73 12.89 -0.84
C TRP A 178 11.53 13.47 -1.59
N GLU A 179 11.76 14.56 -2.31
CA GLU A 179 10.73 15.27 -3.06
C GLU A 179 10.07 14.38 -4.13
N GLN A 180 10.82 13.46 -4.70
CA GLN A 180 10.31 12.54 -5.74
C GLN A 180 9.33 11.52 -5.15
N THR A 181 9.54 11.11 -3.90
CA THR A 181 8.66 10.14 -3.23
C THR A 181 7.38 10.76 -2.68
N VAL A 182 7.41 12.05 -2.28
CA VAL A 182 6.22 12.75 -1.75
C VAL A 182 5.35 13.35 -2.87
N SER A 183 5.97 13.77 -3.97
CA SER A 183 5.31 14.50 -5.07
C SER A 183 4.08 13.81 -5.66
N PRO A 184 4.02 12.46 -5.84
CA PRO A 184 2.82 11.79 -6.34
C PRO A 184 1.60 12.02 -5.44
N GLY A 185 1.76 11.82 -4.13
CA GLY A 185 0.70 12.05 -3.14
C GLY A 185 0.22 13.51 -3.12
N GLU A 186 1.15 14.48 -3.14
CA GLU A 186 0.80 15.90 -3.21
C GLU A 186 -0.02 16.23 -4.46
N ARG A 187 0.40 15.74 -5.63
CA ARG A 187 -0.35 15.97 -6.88
C ARG A 187 -1.75 15.37 -6.84
N MET A 188 -1.89 14.16 -6.33
CA MET A 188 -3.19 13.51 -6.14
C MET A 188 -4.10 14.32 -5.22
N ALA A 189 -3.60 14.82 -4.10
CA ALA A 189 -4.38 15.65 -3.18
C ALA A 189 -4.78 16.99 -3.81
N ARG A 190 -3.88 17.61 -4.58
CA ARG A 190 -4.07 18.94 -5.18
C ARG A 190 -5.02 18.96 -6.36
N PHE A 191 -4.86 18.02 -7.28
CA PHE A 191 -5.64 17.96 -8.51
C PHE A 191 -6.81 16.99 -8.44
N GLY A 192 -6.88 16.25 -7.34
CA GLY A 192 -7.89 15.25 -7.09
C GLY A 192 -7.54 13.89 -7.68
N VAL A 193 -8.26 12.90 -7.20
CA VAL A 193 -8.17 11.51 -7.61
C VAL A 193 -9.57 10.91 -7.59
N PRO A 194 -9.96 10.10 -8.58
CA PRO A 194 -11.25 9.42 -8.53
C PRO A 194 -11.35 8.52 -7.29
N VAL A 195 -12.43 8.67 -6.54
CA VAL A 195 -12.74 7.83 -5.38
C VAL A 195 -12.76 6.38 -5.79
N SER A 196 -11.93 5.57 -5.15
CA SER A 196 -11.87 4.14 -5.41
C SER A 196 -13.08 3.40 -4.83
N ARG A 197 -13.36 2.20 -5.34
CA ARG A 197 -14.37 1.31 -4.76
C ARG A 197 -14.10 1.01 -3.28
N ALA A 198 -12.82 0.89 -2.88
CA ALA A 198 -12.44 0.64 -1.49
C ALA A 198 -12.85 1.82 -0.60
N LEU A 199 -12.49 3.05 -0.97
CA LEU A 199 -12.88 4.25 -0.22
C LEU A 199 -14.40 4.46 -0.25
N SER A 200 -15.06 4.24 -1.40
CA SER A 200 -16.53 4.37 -1.50
C SER A 200 -17.26 3.42 -0.56
N ARG A 201 -16.82 2.16 -0.50
CA ARG A 201 -17.37 1.18 0.45
C ARG A 201 -17.14 1.60 1.91
N ASP A 202 -15.96 2.11 2.23
CA ASP A 202 -15.64 2.57 3.58
C ASP A 202 -16.46 3.82 3.95
N LEU A 203 -16.72 4.71 3.01
CA LEU A 203 -17.63 5.86 3.19
C LEU A 203 -19.08 5.42 3.40
N GLN A 204 -19.55 4.39 2.70
CA GLN A 204 -20.88 3.82 2.94
C GLN A 204 -21.00 3.20 4.33
N ALA A 205 -19.96 2.51 4.80
CA ALA A 205 -19.96 1.88 6.12
C ALA A 205 -19.79 2.89 7.28
N GLY A 206 -18.96 3.93 7.08
CA GLY A 206 -18.57 4.87 8.13
C GLY A 206 -19.02 6.31 7.92
N GLY A 207 -19.69 6.64 6.82
CA GLY A 207 -19.99 8.01 6.42
C GLY A 207 -20.84 8.78 7.42
N ALA A 208 -21.81 8.14 8.06
CA ALA A 208 -22.62 8.77 9.11
C ALA A 208 -21.76 9.19 10.33
N LEU A 209 -20.73 8.39 10.65
CA LEU A 209 -19.83 8.64 11.77
C LEU A 209 -18.88 9.80 11.52
N ILE A 210 -18.29 9.87 10.30
CA ILE A 210 -17.39 10.97 9.93
C ILE A 210 -18.18 12.24 9.56
N GLY A 211 -19.42 12.10 9.12
CA GLY A 211 -20.31 13.21 8.78
C GLY A 211 -20.70 14.08 9.98
N ALA A 212 -20.45 13.65 11.21
CA ALA A 212 -20.57 14.47 12.41
C ALA A 212 -19.48 15.55 12.51
N ASP A 213 -18.30 15.32 11.91
CA ASP A 213 -17.24 16.31 11.84
C ASP A 213 -17.42 17.22 10.61
N ASN A 214 -17.41 18.53 10.81
CA ASN A 214 -17.66 19.51 9.76
C ASN A 214 -16.57 19.47 8.66
N GLU A 215 -15.30 19.28 9.04
CA GLU A 215 -14.21 19.22 8.10
C GLU A 215 -14.24 17.91 7.31
N ALA A 216 -14.49 16.79 7.97
CA ALA A 216 -14.66 15.51 7.28
C ALA A 216 -15.85 15.56 6.30
N ARG A 217 -16.97 16.18 6.68
CA ARG A 217 -18.13 16.39 5.81
C ARG A 217 -17.80 17.29 4.62
N ARG A 218 -17.03 18.36 4.83
CA ARG A 218 -16.59 19.26 3.77
C ARG A 218 -15.74 18.52 2.73
N ILE A 219 -14.88 17.61 3.17
CA ILE A 219 -13.95 16.87 2.29
C ILE A 219 -14.64 15.67 1.65
N PHE A 220 -15.35 14.87 2.42
CA PHE A 220 -15.84 13.55 1.99
C PHE A 220 -17.36 13.50 1.76
N GLY A 221 -18.11 14.53 2.11
CA GLY A 221 -19.58 14.48 2.11
C GLY A 221 -20.22 14.27 0.75
N SER A 222 -19.55 14.63 -0.35
CA SER A 222 -19.99 14.38 -1.72
C SER A 222 -19.19 13.27 -2.43
N ALA A 223 -18.29 12.60 -1.71
CA ALA A 223 -17.41 11.60 -2.32
C ALA A 223 -18.18 10.30 -2.59
N ALA A 224 -18.22 9.89 -3.85
CA ALA A 224 -18.82 8.63 -4.32
C ALA A 224 -17.86 7.95 -5.32
N GLU A 225 -18.00 6.65 -5.54
CA GLU A 225 -17.13 5.90 -6.47
C GLU A 225 -17.02 6.62 -7.80
N GLY A 226 -15.79 6.86 -8.26
CA GLY A 226 -15.48 7.53 -9.52
C GLY A 226 -15.53 9.06 -9.49
N THR A 227 -16.09 9.71 -8.45
CA THR A 227 -16.05 11.18 -8.34
C THR A 227 -14.64 11.66 -8.01
N ASN A 228 -14.27 12.85 -8.50
CA ASN A 228 -12.95 13.40 -8.24
C ASN A 228 -12.88 14.00 -6.83
N LEU A 229 -12.04 13.45 -5.97
CA LEU A 229 -11.81 13.90 -4.60
C LEU A 229 -10.59 14.81 -4.54
N VAL A 230 -10.79 16.11 -4.31
CA VAL A 230 -9.74 17.11 -4.11
C VAL A 230 -9.58 17.38 -2.62
N GLN A 231 -8.33 17.36 -2.11
CA GLN A 231 -8.01 17.55 -0.70
C GLN A 231 -6.99 18.68 -0.54
N THR A 232 -7.45 19.92 -0.69
CA THR A 232 -6.59 21.12 -0.79
C THR A 232 -5.70 21.31 0.45
N ASP A 233 -6.25 21.12 1.66
CA ASP A 233 -5.50 21.30 2.90
C ASP A 233 -4.43 20.21 3.06
N LEU A 234 -4.79 18.96 2.73
CA LEU A 234 -3.82 17.86 2.72
C LEU A 234 -2.72 18.08 1.65
N ALA A 235 -3.07 18.66 0.50
CA ALA A 235 -2.08 19.03 -0.52
C ALA A 235 -1.10 20.08 0.01
N ALA A 236 -1.55 21.07 0.77
CA ALA A 236 -0.68 22.06 1.40
C ALA A 236 0.25 21.41 2.45
N THR A 237 -0.29 20.49 3.26
CA THR A 237 0.49 19.70 4.22
C THR A 237 1.57 18.86 3.52
N LEU A 238 1.22 18.13 2.46
CA LEU A 238 2.17 17.34 1.69
C LEU A 238 3.20 18.21 0.96
N ALA A 239 2.82 19.40 0.49
CA ALA A 239 3.75 20.36 -0.09
C ALA A 239 4.80 20.83 0.93
N ALA A 240 4.39 21.12 2.18
CA ALA A 240 5.32 21.50 3.25
C ALA A 240 6.29 20.35 3.56
N ILE A 241 5.78 19.12 3.71
CA ILE A 241 6.60 17.91 3.92
C ILE A 241 7.57 17.68 2.76
N ARG A 242 7.12 17.86 1.53
CA ARG A 242 7.97 17.70 0.34
C ARG A 242 9.08 18.74 0.27
N GLN A 243 8.74 20.00 0.45
CA GLN A 243 9.67 21.12 0.24
C GLN A 243 10.69 21.29 1.37
N ARG A 244 10.27 21.02 2.62
CA ARG A 244 11.09 21.27 3.82
C ARG A 244 11.60 20.00 4.46
N GLY A 245 11.26 18.83 3.87
CA GLY A 245 11.61 17.51 4.40
C GLY A 245 10.62 17.01 5.46
N GLY A 246 10.67 15.71 5.74
CA GLY A 246 9.75 15.07 6.70
C GLY A 246 9.88 15.61 8.13
N GLY A 247 11.04 16.20 8.49
CA GLY A 247 11.26 16.86 9.77
C GLY A 247 10.29 17.98 10.07
N GLU A 248 9.78 18.65 9.05
CA GLU A 248 8.81 19.73 9.16
C GLU A 248 7.54 19.29 9.92
N PHE A 249 7.15 18.03 9.77
CA PHE A 249 5.95 17.47 10.38
C PHE A 249 6.03 17.31 11.89
N PHE A 250 7.21 17.16 12.49
CA PHE A 250 7.36 16.86 13.92
C PHE A 250 8.28 17.81 14.69
N GLN A 251 9.01 18.70 14.00
CA GLN A 251 9.89 19.68 14.66
C GLN A 251 9.98 21.04 13.94
N GLY A 252 9.38 21.18 12.75
CA GLY A 252 9.41 22.40 11.96
C GLY A 252 8.28 23.38 12.29
N ALA A 253 8.12 24.40 11.42
CA ALA A 253 7.05 25.38 11.53
C ALA A 253 5.66 24.73 11.37
N PHE A 254 5.53 23.77 10.45
CA PHE A 254 4.28 23.02 10.29
C PHE A 254 3.86 22.33 11.59
N ALA A 255 4.80 21.70 12.32
CA ALA A 255 4.49 21.02 13.58
C ALA A 255 3.89 21.95 14.64
N ARG A 256 4.38 23.21 14.71
CA ARG A 256 3.83 24.25 15.61
C ARG A 256 2.42 24.64 15.20
N THR A 257 2.25 24.99 13.92
CA THR A 257 0.93 25.34 13.37
C THR A 257 -0.06 24.18 13.53
N PHE A 258 0.35 22.94 13.31
CA PHE A 258 -0.51 21.78 13.49
C PHE A 258 -0.93 21.60 14.95
N SER A 259 -0.02 21.79 15.91
CA SER A 259 -0.34 21.79 17.35
C SER A 259 -1.39 22.87 17.70
N GLU A 260 -1.25 24.10 17.15
CA GLU A 260 -2.20 25.19 17.31
C GLU A 260 -3.56 24.87 16.68
N GLN A 261 -3.58 24.27 15.47
CA GLN A 261 -4.80 23.85 14.79
C GLN A 261 -5.55 22.78 15.59
N VAL A 262 -4.85 21.82 16.18
CA VAL A 262 -5.45 20.81 17.08
C VAL A 262 -6.09 21.49 18.31
N THR A 263 -5.40 22.48 18.90
CA THR A 263 -5.90 23.25 20.04
C THR A 263 -7.14 24.04 19.66
N THR A 264 -7.11 24.74 18.51
CA THR A 264 -8.26 25.48 17.97
C THR A 264 -9.45 24.59 17.69
N ALA A 265 -9.22 23.34 17.30
CA ALA A 265 -10.27 22.34 17.11
C ALA A 265 -10.80 21.72 18.42
N GLY A 266 -10.34 22.23 19.57
CA GLY A 266 -10.75 21.76 20.90
C GLY A 266 -10.03 20.51 21.40
N GLY A 267 -8.86 20.21 20.82
CA GLY A 267 -8.01 19.10 21.21
C GLY A 267 -6.78 19.53 22.03
N SER A 268 -5.97 18.55 22.41
CA SER A 268 -4.68 18.79 23.08
C SER A 268 -3.58 17.94 22.45
N LEU A 269 -2.70 18.60 21.71
CA LEU A 269 -1.46 18.01 21.17
C LEU A 269 -0.32 19.03 21.27
N PRO A 270 0.29 19.17 22.46
CA PRO A 270 1.42 20.06 22.63
C PRO A 270 2.55 19.77 21.63
N PHE A 271 3.18 20.82 21.12
CA PHE A 271 4.31 20.69 20.18
C PHE A 271 5.40 19.73 20.69
N GLU A 272 5.72 19.79 22.00
CA GLU A 272 6.71 18.90 22.61
C GLU A 272 6.29 17.43 22.59
N THR A 273 4.99 17.14 22.70
CA THR A 273 4.46 15.77 22.57
C THR A 273 4.69 15.24 21.15
N LEU A 274 4.41 16.06 20.14
CA LEU A 274 4.65 15.69 18.73
C LEU A 274 6.16 15.50 18.48
N ARG A 275 6.99 16.36 19.04
CA ARG A 275 8.45 16.34 18.92
C ARG A 275 9.09 15.14 19.63
N SER A 276 8.60 14.77 20.81
CA SER A 276 9.16 13.69 21.65
C SER A 276 8.67 12.30 21.24
N THR A 277 7.55 12.19 20.51
CA THR A 277 7.04 10.89 20.04
C THR A 277 7.92 10.37 18.91
N VAL A 278 8.77 9.39 19.22
CA VAL A 278 9.77 8.81 18.32
C VAL A 278 9.36 7.40 17.92
N PRO A 279 9.36 7.03 16.62
CA PRO A 279 9.17 5.65 16.21
C PRO A 279 10.35 4.77 16.66
N LEU A 280 10.08 3.50 16.92
CA LEU A 280 11.10 2.51 17.17
C LEU A 280 11.73 2.07 15.85
N ALA A 281 13.04 2.25 15.70
CA ALA A 281 13.83 1.61 14.65
C ALA A 281 14.70 0.53 15.29
N ALA A 282 14.48 -0.73 14.90
CA ALA A 282 15.10 -1.88 15.58
C ALA A 282 15.39 -3.04 14.62
N ALA A 283 16.15 -4.01 15.09
CA ALA A 283 16.26 -5.29 14.42
C ALA A 283 14.87 -5.95 14.34
N PRO A 284 14.48 -6.52 13.20
CA PRO A 284 13.22 -7.23 13.09
C PRO A 284 13.25 -8.53 13.94
N LEU A 285 12.07 -9.02 14.30
CA LEU A 285 11.94 -10.41 14.72
C LEU A 285 12.25 -11.30 13.51
N THR A 286 12.99 -12.37 13.77
CA THR A 286 13.39 -13.30 12.70
C THR A 286 13.04 -14.74 13.07
N GLU A 287 12.65 -15.51 12.05
CA GLU A 287 12.51 -16.96 12.13
C GLU A 287 13.09 -17.58 10.87
N THR A 288 13.84 -18.67 11.03
CA THR A 288 14.45 -19.36 9.89
C THR A 288 13.85 -20.75 9.74
N HIS A 289 13.44 -21.07 8.53
CA HIS A 289 12.93 -22.38 8.17
C HIS A 289 13.50 -22.78 6.79
N PHE A 290 14.24 -23.88 6.74
CA PHE A 290 15.02 -24.29 5.56
C PHE A 290 15.90 -23.16 5.02
N ARG A 291 15.62 -22.70 3.79
CA ARG A 291 16.35 -21.62 3.12
C ARG A 291 15.65 -20.26 3.24
N SER A 292 14.54 -20.19 3.94
CA SER A 292 13.75 -18.97 4.11
C SER A 292 13.98 -18.37 5.47
N ARG A 293 14.20 -17.05 5.52
CA ARG A 293 14.22 -16.27 6.76
C ARG A 293 13.11 -15.24 6.70
N VAL A 294 12.24 -15.32 7.68
CA VAL A 294 11.16 -14.36 7.92
C VAL A 294 11.71 -13.18 8.69
N TYR A 295 11.33 -11.98 8.27
CA TYR A 295 11.56 -10.73 8.97
C TYR A 295 10.21 -10.06 9.21
N THR A 296 9.91 -9.71 10.45
CA THR A 296 8.68 -9.01 10.83
C THR A 296 8.95 -8.02 11.97
N ALA A 297 8.03 -7.08 12.18
CA ALA A 297 8.23 -6.01 13.16
C ALA A 297 8.14 -6.53 14.60
N PRO A 298 9.03 -6.06 15.52
CA PRO A 298 8.95 -6.41 16.94
C PRO A 298 7.77 -5.72 17.63
N ALA A 299 7.50 -6.10 18.86
CA ALA A 299 6.55 -5.39 19.71
C ALA A 299 6.85 -3.88 19.74
N PRO A 300 5.81 -3.04 19.83
CA PRO A 300 4.39 -3.38 20.05
C PRO A 300 3.59 -3.81 18.79
N ALA A 301 4.22 -3.97 17.63
CA ALA A 301 3.57 -4.58 16.47
C ALA A 301 3.36 -6.09 16.66
N ALA A 302 2.50 -6.68 15.85
CA ALA A 302 2.04 -8.07 16.03
C ALA A 302 2.94 -9.12 15.35
N GLY A 303 4.23 -8.86 15.14
CA GLY A 303 5.14 -9.76 14.44
C GLY A 303 5.32 -11.13 15.09
N ALA A 304 5.23 -11.23 16.42
CA ALA A 304 5.29 -12.52 17.11
C ALA A 304 4.14 -13.46 16.67
N ALA A 305 2.94 -12.92 16.46
CA ALA A 305 1.80 -13.68 15.94
C ALA A 305 2.06 -14.14 14.49
N THR A 306 2.70 -13.32 13.68
CA THR A 306 3.10 -13.70 12.31
C THR A 306 4.09 -14.86 12.32
N ILE A 307 5.07 -14.85 13.22
CA ILE A 307 6.00 -15.96 13.39
C ILE A 307 5.26 -17.24 13.85
N ALA A 308 4.30 -17.13 14.76
CA ALA A 308 3.49 -18.25 15.19
C ALA A 308 2.72 -18.89 14.02
N GLY A 309 2.12 -18.06 13.17
CA GLY A 309 1.48 -18.52 11.93
C GLY A 309 2.46 -19.17 10.96
N TRP A 310 3.64 -18.58 10.77
CA TRP A 310 4.72 -19.18 9.97
C TRP A 310 5.17 -20.54 10.51
N LYS A 311 5.15 -20.75 11.80
CA LYS A 311 5.42 -22.07 12.45
C LYS A 311 4.25 -23.06 12.27
N GLY A 312 3.17 -22.68 11.60
CA GLY A 312 2.03 -23.53 11.30
C GLY A 312 0.87 -23.44 12.29
N GLN A 313 0.93 -22.51 13.23
CA GLN A 313 -0.20 -22.28 14.11
C GLN A 313 -1.34 -21.65 13.28
N GLN A 314 -2.47 -22.35 13.21
CA GLN A 314 -3.63 -21.87 12.47
C GLN A 314 -4.22 -20.62 13.14
N PRO A 315 -4.63 -19.60 12.36
CA PRO A 315 -5.31 -18.45 12.90
C PRO A 315 -6.63 -18.89 13.53
N GLY A 316 -6.90 -18.44 14.75
CA GLY A 316 -8.18 -18.66 15.41
C GLY A 316 -9.32 -18.07 14.59
N GLY A 317 -10.47 -18.74 14.58
CA GLY A 317 -11.69 -18.18 14.01
C GLY A 317 -12.12 -16.96 14.82
N GLY A 318 -12.27 -15.82 14.16
CA GLY A 318 -12.81 -14.59 14.74
C GLY A 318 -13.74 -13.95 13.73
N THR A 319 -14.93 -13.57 14.15
CA THR A 319 -15.78 -12.69 13.37
C THR A 319 -15.09 -11.33 13.23
N PRO A 320 -15.10 -10.72 12.05
CA PRO A 320 -14.61 -9.36 11.87
C PRO A 320 -15.52 -8.40 12.63
N ALA A 321 -15.23 -8.13 13.90
CA ALA A 321 -15.80 -7.00 14.58
C ALA A 321 -15.00 -5.78 14.11
N ASP A 322 -15.65 -4.83 13.43
CA ASP A 322 -15.14 -3.52 13.03
C ASP A 322 -13.65 -3.47 12.61
N SER A 323 -13.24 -4.37 11.73
CA SER A 323 -11.87 -4.46 11.23
C SER A 323 -11.52 -3.39 10.19
N GLY A 324 -12.28 -2.31 10.12
CA GLY A 324 -12.00 -1.17 9.27
C GLY A 324 -10.75 -0.39 9.71
N GLY A 325 -10.21 0.41 8.79
CA GLY A 325 -9.09 1.30 9.11
C GLY A 325 -7.71 0.62 9.11
N PHE A 326 -7.54 -0.44 8.31
CA PHE A 326 -6.26 -1.08 8.02
C PHE A 326 -5.89 -0.94 6.55
N ALA A 327 -4.61 -0.68 6.27
CA ALA A 327 -4.05 -0.74 4.92
C ALA A 327 -2.66 -1.38 4.93
N GLY A 328 -2.45 -2.32 4.00
CA GLY A 328 -1.16 -2.95 3.78
C GLY A 328 -0.60 -2.59 2.41
N PHE A 329 0.73 -2.48 2.32
CA PHE A 329 1.41 -2.31 1.05
C PHE A 329 2.81 -2.91 1.10
N ALA A 330 3.31 -3.31 -0.06
CA ALA A 330 4.65 -3.86 -0.20
C ALA A 330 5.25 -3.51 -1.57
N ALA A 331 6.55 -3.40 -1.62
CA ALA A 331 7.32 -3.23 -2.84
C ALA A 331 8.57 -4.11 -2.82
N VAL A 332 8.97 -4.51 -4.01
CA VAL A 332 10.22 -5.27 -4.24
C VAL A 332 10.91 -4.69 -5.47
N ASP A 333 12.22 -4.63 -5.44
CA ASP A 333 13.01 -4.11 -6.55
C ASP A 333 13.85 -5.19 -7.24
N THR A 334 14.37 -4.87 -8.42
CA THR A 334 15.16 -5.79 -9.24
C THR A 334 16.50 -6.19 -8.64
N LYS A 335 16.95 -5.54 -7.55
CA LYS A 335 18.22 -5.81 -6.88
C LYS A 335 18.07 -6.73 -5.67
N GLY A 336 16.82 -7.13 -5.34
CA GLY A 336 16.51 -7.95 -4.17
C GLY A 336 16.21 -7.14 -2.91
N GLY A 337 15.98 -5.84 -3.04
CA GLY A 337 15.41 -5.01 -1.99
C GLY A 337 13.92 -5.28 -1.84
N ALA A 338 13.41 -5.24 -0.61
CA ALA A 338 12.00 -5.40 -0.30
C ALA A 338 11.58 -4.48 0.84
N ALA A 339 10.37 -3.95 0.77
CA ALA A 339 9.75 -3.19 1.84
C ALA A 339 8.30 -3.60 1.98
N ALA A 340 7.85 -3.88 3.20
CA ALA A 340 6.47 -4.16 3.53
C ALA A 340 6.04 -3.27 4.69
N CYS A 341 4.85 -2.68 4.58
CA CYS A 341 4.29 -1.80 5.59
C CYS A 341 2.83 -2.15 5.88
N ALA A 342 2.45 -2.02 7.13
CA ALA A 342 1.10 -2.19 7.63
C ALA A 342 0.69 -0.94 8.41
N LEU A 343 -0.40 -0.31 8.02
CA LEU A 343 -0.95 0.88 8.66
C LEU A 343 -2.28 0.58 9.32
N SER A 344 -2.61 1.31 10.37
CA SER A 344 -3.93 1.27 10.98
C SER A 344 -4.35 2.63 11.50
N MET A 345 -5.59 2.97 11.25
CA MET A 345 -6.29 4.09 11.88
C MET A 345 -6.89 3.71 13.24
N GLY A 346 -6.75 2.44 13.67
CA GLY A 346 -7.32 1.90 14.91
C GLY A 346 -8.79 1.47 14.79
N GLN A 347 -9.54 2.12 13.94
CA GLN A 347 -10.90 1.81 13.50
C GLN A 347 -11.14 2.52 12.17
N LEU A 348 -12.25 2.23 11.53
CA LEU A 348 -12.62 2.88 10.27
C LEU A 348 -12.71 4.41 10.46
N PHE A 349 -11.92 5.17 9.67
CA PHE A 349 -11.74 6.63 9.79
C PHE A 349 -11.12 7.10 11.12
N GLY A 350 -10.44 6.24 11.85
CA GLY A 350 -9.69 6.62 13.06
C GLY A 350 -10.54 7.31 14.11
N ALA A 351 -10.07 8.43 14.64
CA ALA A 351 -10.79 9.27 15.59
C ALA A 351 -11.99 10.01 14.95
N ARG A 352 -12.21 9.87 13.66
CA ARG A 352 -13.32 10.47 12.90
C ARG A 352 -13.32 12.00 12.91
N VAL A 353 -12.17 12.58 13.12
CA VAL A 353 -11.96 14.04 13.17
C VAL A 353 -10.84 14.41 12.22
N VAL A 354 -11.09 15.37 11.34
CA VAL A 354 -10.09 16.02 10.50
C VAL A 354 -9.65 17.31 11.18
N VAL A 355 -8.34 17.51 11.31
CA VAL A 355 -7.80 18.76 11.86
C VAL A 355 -7.93 19.89 10.82
N PRO A 356 -8.68 20.96 11.12
CA PRO A 356 -8.93 22.05 10.18
C PRO A 356 -7.63 22.68 9.66
N GLY A 357 -7.59 22.97 8.35
CA GLY A 357 -6.45 23.58 7.68
C GLY A 357 -5.26 22.66 7.44
N SER A 358 -5.24 21.45 8.03
CA SER A 358 -4.20 20.45 7.76
C SER A 358 -4.68 19.35 6.79
N GLY A 359 -5.98 19.09 6.74
CA GLY A 359 -6.57 17.97 6.00
C GLY A 359 -6.24 16.59 6.58
N ILE A 360 -5.66 16.52 7.78
CA ILE A 360 -5.23 15.25 8.40
C ILE A 360 -6.39 14.66 9.20
N LEU A 361 -6.82 13.47 8.79
CA LEU A 361 -7.73 12.62 9.57
C LEU A 361 -6.92 11.90 10.66
N MET A 362 -7.33 12.05 11.93
CA MET A 362 -6.59 11.54 13.09
C MET A 362 -6.86 10.05 13.33
N GLY A 363 -5.82 9.29 13.63
CA GLY A 363 -5.93 7.89 14.05
C GLY A 363 -6.49 7.75 15.46
N ALA A 364 -7.13 6.63 15.77
CA ALA A 364 -7.60 6.29 17.10
C ALA A 364 -6.57 5.42 17.85
N PRO A 365 -6.30 5.67 19.15
CA PRO A 365 -5.32 4.92 19.92
C PRO A 365 -5.92 3.62 20.49
N THR A 366 -6.46 2.77 19.61
CA THR A 366 -7.06 1.49 20.01
C THR A 366 -6.02 0.35 20.00
N PRO A 367 -6.24 -0.75 20.73
CA PRO A 367 -5.40 -1.93 20.64
C PRO A 367 -5.30 -2.49 19.21
N ALA A 368 -6.36 -2.36 18.40
CA ALA A 368 -6.37 -2.78 17.00
C ALA A 368 -5.35 -2.00 16.15
N ALA A 369 -5.01 -0.76 16.53
CA ALA A 369 -4.00 0.03 15.85
C ALA A 369 -2.58 -0.58 15.97
N ALA A 370 -2.30 -1.34 17.01
CA ALA A 370 -1.05 -2.10 17.18
C ALA A 370 -1.11 -3.50 16.55
N SER A 371 -2.31 -3.99 16.18
CA SER A 371 -2.50 -5.32 15.56
C SER A 371 -2.13 -5.31 14.07
N VAL A 372 -0.92 -4.85 13.77
CA VAL A 372 -0.35 -4.74 12.42
C VAL A 372 0.96 -5.53 12.34
N SER A 373 1.16 -6.20 11.21
CA SER A 373 2.41 -6.93 10.96
C SER A 373 2.80 -6.84 9.50
N PRO A 374 3.87 -6.12 9.18
CA PRO A 374 4.59 -6.28 7.93
C PRO A 374 5.44 -7.54 7.97
N MET A 375 5.62 -8.20 6.83
CA MET A 375 6.42 -9.42 6.67
C MET A 375 7.21 -9.37 5.38
N VAL A 376 8.50 -9.65 5.48
CA VAL A 376 9.37 -9.92 4.34
C VAL A 376 10.03 -11.28 4.55
N ILE A 377 10.11 -12.09 3.52
CA ILE A 377 10.82 -13.38 3.54
C ILE A 377 11.91 -13.33 2.48
N GLY A 378 13.12 -13.68 2.87
CA GLY A 378 14.26 -13.77 1.98
C GLY A 378 15.09 -15.01 2.23
N ASN A 379 15.94 -15.34 1.28
CA ASN A 379 16.93 -16.40 1.42
C ASN A 379 18.23 -15.78 2.01
N PRO A 380 18.62 -16.16 3.23
CA PRO A 380 19.82 -15.58 3.87
C PRO A 380 21.12 -15.94 3.14
N GLY A 381 21.12 -16.99 2.30
CA GLY A 381 22.33 -17.45 1.58
C GLY A 381 22.66 -16.60 0.36
N ASN A 382 21.65 -16.17 -0.42
CA ASN A 382 21.85 -15.38 -1.64
C ASN A 382 21.24 -13.98 -1.57
N GLY A 383 20.48 -13.67 -0.48
CA GLY A 383 19.85 -12.38 -0.29
C GLY A 383 18.64 -12.13 -1.19
N GLU A 384 18.14 -13.14 -1.90
CA GLU A 384 16.92 -13.02 -2.70
C GLU A 384 15.69 -13.03 -1.79
N PHE A 385 14.76 -12.09 -2.01
CA PHE A 385 13.47 -12.13 -1.34
C PHE A 385 12.54 -13.14 -2.06
N THR A 386 11.61 -13.71 -1.29
CA THR A 386 10.62 -14.65 -1.82
C THR A 386 9.19 -14.19 -1.56
N PHE A 387 8.98 -13.30 -0.59
CA PHE A 387 7.68 -12.82 -0.19
C PHE A 387 7.78 -11.44 0.47
N ALA A 388 6.82 -10.59 0.20
CA ALA A 388 6.58 -9.35 0.95
C ALA A 388 5.08 -9.11 1.08
N GLY A 389 4.62 -8.80 2.27
CA GLY A 389 3.19 -8.58 2.52
C GLY A 389 2.92 -7.97 3.88
N ALA A 390 1.64 -7.70 4.15
CA ALA A 390 1.20 -7.10 5.39
C ALA A 390 -0.14 -7.67 5.84
N GLY A 391 -0.31 -7.81 7.14
CA GLY A 391 -1.56 -8.24 7.79
C GLY A 391 -1.92 -7.31 8.95
N GLY A 392 -3.21 -7.10 9.16
CA GLY A 392 -3.67 -6.25 10.25
C GLY A 392 -5.19 -6.09 10.29
N GLY A 393 -5.65 -5.28 11.23
CA GLY A 393 -7.06 -5.00 11.44
C GLY A 393 -7.76 -5.98 12.39
N LEU A 394 -7.24 -7.19 12.55
CA LEU A 394 -7.72 -8.18 13.52
C LEU A 394 -6.53 -8.78 14.28
N PRO A 395 -6.70 -9.19 15.53
CA PRO A 395 -5.63 -9.88 16.28
C PRO A 395 -5.10 -11.12 15.57
N THR A 396 -5.96 -11.83 14.82
CA THR A 396 -5.62 -13.05 14.07
C THR A 396 -5.03 -12.76 12.69
N ALA A 397 -5.15 -11.54 12.16
CA ALA A 397 -4.69 -11.22 10.80
C ALA A 397 -3.16 -11.33 10.64
N ALA A 398 -2.41 -10.95 11.67
CA ALA A 398 -0.96 -11.09 11.69
C ALA A 398 -0.56 -12.58 11.67
N GLN A 399 -1.24 -13.42 12.43
CA GLN A 399 -1.01 -14.87 12.45
C GLN A 399 -1.39 -15.51 11.10
N ALA A 400 -2.52 -15.08 10.53
CA ALA A 400 -2.96 -15.53 9.22
C ALA A 400 -1.97 -15.17 8.10
N LEU A 401 -1.31 -13.98 8.16
CA LEU A 401 -0.25 -13.60 7.22
C LEU A 401 0.88 -14.65 7.21
N GLY A 402 1.38 -15.02 8.40
CA GLY A 402 2.44 -16.01 8.52
C GLY A 402 2.01 -17.40 8.03
N TYR A 403 0.81 -17.83 8.41
CA TYR A 403 0.24 -19.10 7.98
C TYR A 403 0.07 -19.18 6.46
N VAL A 404 -0.53 -18.15 5.84
CA VAL A 404 -0.70 -18.07 4.39
C VAL A 404 0.64 -18.09 3.65
N ALA A 405 1.62 -17.32 4.13
CA ALA A 405 2.95 -17.30 3.52
C ALA A 405 3.61 -18.69 3.54
N ARG A 406 3.50 -19.42 4.65
CA ARG A 406 4.00 -20.79 4.76
C ARG A 406 3.28 -21.74 3.81
N GLU A 407 1.95 -21.73 3.79
CA GLU A 407 1.18 -22.61 2.92
C GLU A 407 1.52 -22.42 1.43
N VAL A 408 1.78 -21.18 1.03
CA VAL A 408 2.14 -20.86 -0.35
C VAL A 408 3.59 -21.26 -0.66
N LEU A 409 4.54 -20.97 0.23
CA LEU A 409 5.97 -21.12 -0.06
C LEU A 409 6.48 -22.53 0.23
N ASP A 410 6.10 -23.14 1.35
CA ASP A 410 6.59 -24.46 1.79
C ASP A 410 5.70 -25.58 1.27
N ASN A 411 4.37 -25.39 1.32
CA ASN A 411 3.41 -26.40 0.93
C ASN A 411 2.94 -26.26 -0.51
N SER A 412 3.47 -25.28 -1.26
CA SER A 412 3.18 -25.01 -2.67
C SER A 412 1.68 -24.91 -2.99
N ARG A 413 0.88 -24.47 -2.03
CA ARG A 413 -0.56 -24.26 -2.22
C ARG A 413 -0.79 -22.97 -3.02
N PRO A 414 -1.71 -22.95 -3.99
CA PRO A 414 -2.09 -21.74 -4.68
C PRO A 414 -2.62 -20.69 -3.70
N LEU A 415 -2.15 -19.43 -3.77
CA LEU A 415 -2.55 -18.34 -2.86
C LEU A 415 -4.08 -18.21 -2.77
N GLY A 416 -4.78 -18.27 -3.89
CA GLY A 416 -6.25 -18.15 -3.92
C GLY A 416 -6.96 -19.26 -3.13
N SER A 417 -6.40 -20.47 -3.07
CA SER A 417 -6.98 -21.58 -2.30
C SER A 417 -6.68 -21.50 -0.80
N VAL A 418 -5.69 -20.72 -0.40
CA VAL A 418 -5.35 -20.52 1.01
C VAL A 418 -6.12 -19.33 1.60
N LEU A 419 -6.52 -18.37 0.74
CA LEU A 419 -7.30 -17.18 1.13
C LEU A 419 -8.82 -17.42 1.09
N ALA A 420 -9.28 -18.48 0.44
CA ALA A 420 -10.69 -18.88 0.38
C ALA A 420 -11.11 -19.62 1.66
#